data_64e546cae36f817b01812a2dfe8a00b5
#
_entry.id   64e546cae36f817b01812a2dfe8a00b5
#
_cell.length_a   1.000
_cell.length_b   1.000
_cell.length_c   1.000
_cell.angle_alpha   90.00
_cell.angle_beta   90.00
_cell.angle_gamma   90.00
#
_symmetry.space_group_name_H-M   'P 1'
#
loop_
_entity.id
_entity.type
_entity.pdbx_description
1 polymer ?
#
loop_
_entity_poly.entity_id
_entity_poly.type
_entity_poly.pdbx_seq_one_letter_code
_entity_poly.pdbx_strand_id
1 'polypeptide(L)'
;MANQELKDRIRANFDNQERKHFFIEEWEQDIYMSRLSLREQDKINARSKDSPYQLAVYALIMKAEDEKGDKLFTLDDKTFLLDNVSFATVEKVIGAMFGSGSVEDAEKN
;
A
#
# COMPACT_ATOMS: atom_id res chain seq x y z
N MET A 1 -28.64 8.85 10.31
CA MET A 1 -27.33 8.90 10.99
C MET A 1 -27.00 7.52 11.54
N ALA A 2 -25.78 7.09 11.35
CA ALA A 2 -25.36 5.78 11.84
C ALA A 2 -25.35 5.77 13.37
N ASN A 3 -25.79 4.69 13.98
CA ASN A 3 -25.75 4.60 15.42
C ASN A 3 -24.34 4.28 15.91
N GLN A 4 -24.11 4.47 17.20
CA GLN A 4 -22.78 4.30 17.77
C GLN A 4 -22.31 2.85 17.70
N GLU A 5 -23.22 1.92 17.86
CA GLU A 5 -22.90 0.51 17.81
C GLU A 5 -22.32 0.11 16.44
N LEU A 6 -22.93 0.60 15.37
CA LEU A 6 -22.45 0.37 14.02
C LEU A 6 -21.08 1.00 13.80
N LYS A 7 -20.92 2.23 14.28
CA LYS A 7 -19.63 2.92 14.17
C LYS A 7 -18.53 2.15 14.89
N ASP A 8 -18.84 1.60 16.05
CA ASP A 8 -17.86 0.82 16.79
C ASP A 8 -17.46 -0.43 16.04
N ARG A 9 -18.41 -1.09 15.37
CA ARG A 9 -18.11 -2.27 14.57
C ARG A 9 -17.28 -1.91 13.34
N ILE A 10 -17.56 -0.77 12.73
CA ILE A 10 -16.76 -0.31 11.58
C ILE A 10 -15.33 -0.06 12.02
N ARG A 11 -15.15 0.64 13.13
CA ARG A 11 -13.81 0.92 13.64
C ARG A 11 -13.07 -0.35 14.01
N ALA A 12 -13.74 -1.27 14.70
CA ALA A 12 -13.12 -2.53 15.09
C ALA A 12 -12.71 -3.36 13.88
N ASN A 13 -13.55 -3.37 12.86
CA ASN A 13 -13.23 -4.09 11.62
C ASN A 13 -11.96 -3.55 10.98
N PHE A 14 -11.83 -2.23 10.92
CA PHE A 14 -10.65 -1.61 10.36
C PHE A 14 -9.40 -1.88 11.21
N ASP A 15 -9.53 -1.70 12.52
CA ASP A 15 -8.40 -1.86 13.44
C ASP A 15 -7.91 -3.31 13.52
N ASN A 16 -8.77 -4.27 13.25
CA ASN A 16 -8.41 -5.68 13.33
C ASN A 16 -7.82 -6.23 12.03
N GLN A 17 -7.76 -5.43 10.99
CA GLN A 17 -7.13 -5.87 9.75
C GLN A 17 -5.64 -6.01 9.97
N GLU A 18 -5.09 -7.11 9.48
CA GLU A 18 -3.66 -7.36 9.61
C GLU A 18 -2.86 -6.50 8.64
N ARG A 19 -1.65 -6.18 9.04
CA ARG A 19 -0.72 -5.51 8.14
C ARG A 19 -0.41 -6.45 6.98
N LYS A 20 -0.32 -5.89 5.78
CA LYS A 20 0.16 -6.66 4.64
C LYS A 20 1.67 -6.83 4.78
N HIS A 21 2.17 -7.95 4.34
CA HIS A 21 3.60 -8.24 4.37
C HIS A 21 3.99 -8.89 3.06
N PHE A 22 4.98 -8.36 2.39
CA PHE A 22 5.48 -8.94 1.16
C PHE A 22 6.96 -8.67 1.02
N PHE A 23 7.60 -9.51 0.24
CA PHE A 23 9.04 -9.44 0.02
C PHE A 23 9.31 -9.05 -1.43
N ILE A 24 10.13 -8.02 -1.62
CA ILE A 24 10.55 -7.61 -2.95
C ILE A 24 11.95 -8.19 -3.18
N GLU A 25 12.00 -9.21 -4.00
CA GLU A 25 13.26 -9.93 -4.27
C GLU A 25 14.34 -9.01 -4.81
N GLU A 26 13.97 -8.15 -5.73
CA GLU A 26 14.91 -7.24 -6.37
C GLU A 26 15.62 -6.34 -5.39
N TRP A 27 14.96 -6.03 -4.28
CA TRP A 27 15.52 -5.17 -3.24
C TRP A 27 15.97 -5.94 -2.00
N GLU A 28 15.71 -7.24 -1.98
CA GLU A 28 15.97 -8.08 -0.82
C GLU A 28 15.41 -7.44 0.45
N GLN A 29 14.18 -6.98 0.35
CA GLN A 29 13.56 -6.20 1.42
C GLN A 29 12.15 -6.68 1.72
N ASP A 30 11.89 -6.93 3.01
CA ASP A 30 10.53 -7.15 3.48
C ASP A 30 9.85 -5.81 3.65
N ILE A 31 8.63 -5.72 3.17
CA ILE A 31 7.85 -4.51 3.29
C ILE A 31 6.56 -4.83 4.02
N TYR A 32 6.25 -4.02 4.99
CA TYR A 32 4.98 -4.11 5.72
C TYR A 32 4.15 -2.89 5.37
N MET A 33 2.85 -3.08 5.32
CA MET A 33 1.93 -2.01 4.99
C MET A 33 0.76 -2.07 5.95
N SER A 34 0.60 -1.01 6.73
CA SER A 34 -0.54 -0.93 7.65
C SER A 34 -1.82 -0.70 6.87
N ARG A 35 -2.93 -0.78 7.58
CA ARG A 35 -4.26 -0.62 6.99
C ARG A 35 -4.36 0.68 6.19
N LEU A 36 -5.03 0.59 5.05
CA LEU A 36 -5.21 1.73 4.15
C LEU A 36 -6.65 2.23 4.26
N SER A 37 -6.83 3.44 4.76
CA SER A 37 -8.15 4.04 4.83
C SER A 37 -8.54 4.62 3.47
N LEU A 38 -9.84 4.88 3.29
CA LEU A 38 -10.31 5.51 2.06
C LEU A 38 -9.68 6.88 1.86
N ARG A 39 -9.50 7.61 2.96
CA ARG A 39 -8.85 8.92 2.88
C ARG A 39 -7.41 8.81 2.39
N GLU A 40 -6.69 7.82 2.90
CA GLU A 40 -5.31 7.59 2.46
C GLU A 40 -5.25 7.17 0.99
N GLN A 41 -6.19 6.33 0.57
CA GLN A 41 -6.28 5.92 -0.82
C GLN A 41 -6.51 7.12 -1.73
N ASP A 42 -7.41 8.03 -1.30
CA ASP A 42 -7.67 9.25 -2.06
C ASP A 42 -6.42 10.13 -2.19
N LYS A 43 -5.67 10.24 -1.12
CA LYS A 43 -4.43 11.04 -1.15
C LYS A 43 -3.42 10.46 -2.12
N ILE A 44 -3.28 9.14 -2.09
CA ILE A 44 -2.34 8.47 -3.00
C ILE A 44 -2.78 8.67 -4.44
N ASN A 45 -4.08 8.48 -4.70
CA ASN A 45 -4.61 8.65 -6.06
C ASN A 45 -4.44 10.08 -6.56
N ALA A 46 -4.71 11.06 -5.70
CA ALA A 46 -4.58 12.46 -6.08
C ALA A 46 -3.15 12.83 -6.45
N ARG A 47 -2.19 12.30 -5.71
CA ARG A 47 -0.79 12.59 -5.95
C ARG A 47 -0.25 11.85 -7.17
N SER A 48 -0.83 10.71 -7.50
CA SER A 48 -0.35 9.90 -8.62
C SER A 48 -0.86 10.37 -9.98
N LYS A 49 -1.87 11.22 -10.01
CA LYS A 49 -2.39 11.82 -11.25
C LYS A 49 -2.65 10.79 -12.34
N ASP A 50 -3.32 9.72 -11.98
CA ASP A 50 -3.71 8.64 -12.91
C ASP A 50 -2.54 7.87 -13.51
N SER A 51 -1.35 8.01 -12.95
CA SER A 51 -0.19 7.26 -13.40
C SER A 51 0.03 6.07 -12.48
N PRO A 52 -0.04 4.83 -13.00
CA PRO A 52 0.20 3.66 -12.14
C PRO A 52 1.61 3.62 -11.56
N TYR A 53 2.57 4.21 -12.25
CA TYR A 53 3.94 4.27 -11.74
C TYR A 53 4.03 5.18 -10.52
N GLN A 54 3.42 6.34 -10.61
CA GLN A 54 3.40 7.26 -9.49
C GLN A 54 2.55 6.72 -8.35
N LEU A 55 1.50 5.97 -8.68
CA LEU A 55 0.69 5.31 -7.67
C LEU A 55 1.56 4.42 -6.78
N ALA A 56 2.39 3.58 -7.39
CA ALA A 56 3.28 2.71 -6.64
C ALA A 56 4.27 3.50 -5.79
N VAL A 57 4.87 4.55 -6.38
CA VAL A 57 5.86 5.35 -5.67
C VAL A 57 5.25 6.05 -4.46
N TYR A 58 4.09 6.68 -4.62
CA TYR A 58 3.45 7.36 -3.50
C TYR A 58 2.94 6.38 -2.45
N ALA A 59 2.47 5.21 -2.87
CA ALA A 59 2.05 4.19 -1.93
C ALA A 59 3.23 3.72 -1.07
N LEU A 60 4.39 3.52 -1.68
CA LEU A 60 5.58 3.15 -0.94
C LEU A 60 5.98 4.26 0.04
N ILE A 61 5.97 5.50 -0.42
CA ILE A 61 6.34 6.63 0.44
C ILE A 61 5.38 6.74 1.63
N MET A 62 4.11 6.59 1.40
CA MET A 62 3.12 6.82 2.44
C MET A 62 2.88 5.62 3.35
N LYS A 63 3.05 4.41 2.85
CA LYS A 63 2.60 3.22 3.59
C LYS A 63 3.66 2.14 3.81
N ALA A 64 4.77 2.15 3.10
CA ALA A 64 5.78 1.10 3.28
C ALA A 64 6.52 1.27 4.60
N GLU A 65 6.58 0.21 5.37
CA GLU A 65 7.18 0.20 6.70
C GLU A 65 8.06 -1.03 6.87
N ASP A 66 8.94 -0.99 7.86
CA ASP A 66 9.68 -2.17 8.26
C ASP A 66 8.84 -2.96 9.28
N GLU A 67 9.41 -4.04 9.77
CA GLU A 67 8.73 -4.91 10.73
C GLU A 67 8.30 -4.15 11.98
N LYS A 68 9.08 -3.16 12.37
CA LYS A 68 8.81 -2.39 13.58
C LYS A 68 7.78 -1.27 13.36
N GLY A 69 7.40 -1.02 12.13
CA GLY A 69 6.45 0.03 11.80
C GLY A 69 7.10 1.35 11.43
N ASP A 70 8.42 1.38 11.29
CA ASP A 70 9.12 2.59 10.85
C ASP A 70 9.05 2.71 9.34
N LYS A 71 8.84 3.93 8.86
CA LYS A 71 8.73 4.16 7.43
C LYS A 71 10.04 3.88 6.71
N LEU A 72 9.92 3.21 5.57
CA LEU A 72 11.09 2.90 4.73
C LEU A 72 11.46 4.05 3.79
N PHE A 73 10.46 4.84 3.40
CA PHE A 73 10.67 5.92 2.44
C PHE A 73 10.02 7.21 2.92
N THR A 74 10.55 8.33 2.42
CA THR A 74 9.96 9.64 2.66
C THR A 74 9.69 10.31 1.32
N LEU A 75 9.02 11.44 1.35
CA LEU A 75 8.74 12.19 0.13
C LEU A 75 10.02 12.60 -0.60
N ASP A 76 11.10 12.79 0.15
CA ASP A 76 12.40 13.12 -0.45
C ASP A 76 12.94 12.01 -1.35
N ASP A 77 12.44 10.79 -1.18
CA ASP A 77 12.90 9.65 -1.98
C ASP A 77 12.15 9.51 -3.30
N LYS A 78 11.19 10.37 -3.57
CA LYS A 78 10.35 10.27 -4.76
C LYS A 78 11.15 10.18 -6.05
N THR A 79 12.06 11.12 -6.26
CA THR A 79 12.85 11.16 -7.48
C THR A 79 13.72 9.92 -7.61
N PHE A 80 14.34 9.53 -6.52
CA PHE A 80 15.15 8.33 -6.51
C PHE A 80 14.35 7.10 -6.94
N LEU A 81 13.16 6.95 -6.38
CA LEU A 81 12.30 5.81 -6.70
C LEU A 81 11.86 5.84 -8.17
N LEU A 82 11.46 7.01 -8.66
CA LEU A 82 11.05 7.14 -10.05
C LEU A 82 12.17 6.80 -11.01
N ASP A 83 13.40 7.12 -10.66
CA ASP A 83 14.55 6.91 -11.53
C ASP A 83 15.16 5.51 -11.43
N ASN A 84 14.87 4.79 -10.37
CA ASN A 84 15.57 3.54 -10.09
C ASN A 84 14.69 2.30 -9.92
N VAL A 85 13.38 2.43 -10.01
CA VAL A 85 12.49 1.30 -9.91
C VAL A 85 12.03 0.90 -11.30
N SER A 86 12.21 -0.37 -11.65
CA SER A 86 11.82 -0.85 -12.97
C SER A 86 10.31 -1.07 -13.05
N PHE A 87 9.79 -1.12 -14.27
CA PHE A 87 8.39 -1.37 -14.49
C PHE A 87 7.93 -2.72 -13.90
N ALA A 88 8.74 -3.75 -14.09
CA ALA A 88 8.40 -5.07 -13.56
C ALA A 88 8.27 -5.06 -12.04
N THR A 89 9.16 -4.33 -11.37
CA THR A 89 9.09 -4.22 -9.91
C THR A 89 7.88 -3.40 -9.48
N VAL A 90 7.57 -2.34 -10.23
CA VAL A 90 6.37 -1.54 -9.95
C VAL A 90 5.11 -2.40 -10.01
N GLU A 91 5.02 -3.27 -11.00
CA GLU A 91 3.85 -4.16 -11.10
C GLU A 91 3.72 -5.06 -9.89
N LYS A 92 4.83 -5.59 -9.41
CA LYS A 92 4.82 -6.41 -8.19
C LYS A 92 4.35 -5.61 -6.98
N VAL A 93 4.84 -4.39 -6.86
CA VAL A 93 4.47 -3.51 -5.74
C VAL A 93 2.99 -3.21 -5.76
N ILE A 94 2.46 -2.82 -6.91
CA ILE A 94 1.05 -2.50 -7.05
C ILE A 94 0.19 -3.71 -6.69
N GLY A 95 0.53 -4.87 -7.23
CA GLY A 95 -0.21 -6.09 -6.92
C GLY A 95 -0.18 -6.42 -5.44
N ALA A 96 0.99 -6.33 -4.83
CA ALA A 96 1.14 -6.66 -3.42
C ALA A 96 0.41 -5.68 -2.51
N MET A 97 0.46 -4.39 -2.83
CA MET A 97 -0.15 -3.38 -1.97
C MET A 97 -1.64 -3.22 -2.15
N PHE A 98 -2.13 -3.36 -3.37
CA PHE A 98 -3.51 -2.98 -3.66
C PHE A 98 -4.44 -4.10 -4.06
N GLY A 99 -3.95 -5.23 -4.45
CA GLY A 99 -4.92 -6.16 -4.96
C GLY A 99 -4.51 -7.59 -5.12
N SER A 100 -3.27 -7.92 -4.82
CA SER A 100 -2.81 -9.26 -5.13
C SER A 100 -3.62 -10.36 -4.46
N GLY A 101 -4.00 -10.16 -3.21
CA GLY A 101 -4.78 -11.16 -2.51
C GLY A 101 -6.14 -11.36 -3.16
N SER A 102 -6.83 -10.27 -3.42
CA SER A 102 -8.16 -10.32 -4.04
C SER A 102 -8.08 -10.86 -5.47
N VAL A 103 -7.09 -10.38 -6.21
CA VAL A 103 -6.91 -10.81 -7.59
C VAL A 103 -6.56 -12.29 -7.65
N GLU A 104 -5.69 -12.73 -6.80
CA GLU A 104 -5.31 -14.13 -6.75
C GLU A 104 -6.49 -15.03 -6.43
N ASP A 105 -7.30 -14.60 -5.48
CA ASP A 105 -8.49 -15.37 -5.11
C ASP A 105 -9.46 -15.49 -6.29
N ALA A 106 -9.64 -14.39 -7.01
CA ALA A 106 -10.50 -14.39 -8.17
C ALA A 106 -9.97 -15.31 -9.26
N GLU A 107 -8.68 -15.31 -9.47
CA GLU A 107 -8.06 -16.15 -10.49
C GLU A 107 -8.14 -17.63 -10.16
N LYS A 108 -8.05 -17.96 -8.89
CA LYS A 108 -8.11 -19.37 -8.48
C LYS A 108 -9.50 -19.96 -8.65
N ASN A 109 -10.47 -19.13 -8.66
CA ASN A 109 -11.85 -19.54 -8.81
C ASN A 109 -12.26 -19.56 -10.26
#